data_a9ec8893ac195c33ef630e951ac82774
#
_entry.id   a9ec8893ac195c33ef630e951ac82774
#
_cell.length_a   1.000
_cell.length_b   1.000
_cell.length_c   1.000
_cell.angle_alpha   90.00
_cell.angle_beta   90.00
_cell.angle_gamma   90.00
#
_symmetry.space_group_name_H-M   'P 1'
#
loop_
_entity.id
_entity.type
_entity.pdbx_description
1 polymer ?
#
loop_
_entity_poly.entity_id
_entity_poly.type
_entity_poly.pdbx_seq_one_letter_code
_entity_poly.pdbx_strand_id
1 'polypeptide(L)'
;YVTWTTPERIKVILAGLNRNLPSPDLAAVSDAIERMELECSPDLAPGVREGLEAIHGKYKLAVVSDAIFTPGKYLRALLEKYHLYSYFDFFVFSDEIGHSKPHPSLFESVAEHFGVECADIVHIGDRPHNDIGGPHAVGARGVLLTVVKNRPLDGHAPDAVCDNYLKLDEVLASLER
;
A
#
# COMPACT_ATOMS: atom_id res chain seq x y z
N TYR A 1 5.86 -10.14 10.61
CA TYR A 1 5.43 -9.65 9.27
C TYR A 1 6.66 -9.27 8.43
N VAL A 2 7.56 -10.23 8.21
CA VAL A 2 8.73 -10.05 7.34
C VAL A 2 8.27 -10.07 5.88
N THR A 3 8.71 -9.12 5.09
CA THR A 3 8.49 -9.13 3.64
C THR A 3 9.56 -9.99 2.96
N TRP A 4 9.11 -10.96 2.18
CA TRP A 4 9.98 -11.74 1.32
C TRP A 4 9.97 -11.18 -0.09
N THR A 5 11.14 -10.98 -0.64
CA THR A 5 11.31 -10.57 -2.04
C THR A 5 10.87 -11.68 -3.00
N THR A 6 10.57 -11.33 -4.25
CA THR A 6 10.18 -12.31 -5.28
C THR A 6 11.21 -13.43 -5.45
N PRO A 7 12.54 -13.16 -5.54
CA PRO A 7 13.54 -14.23 -5.60
C PRO A 7 13.51 -15.17 -4.38
N GLU A 8 13.30 -14.66 -3.17
CA GLU A 8 13.22 -15.49 -1.96
C GLU A 8 12.00 -16.40 -1.98
N ARG A 9 10.84 -15.87 -2.40
CA ARG A 9 9.60 -16.66 -2.57
C ARG A 9 9.80 -17.79 -3.58
N ILE A 10 10.41 -17.49 -4.73
CA ILE A 10 10.70 -18.50 -5.76
C ILE A 10 11.65 -19.58 -5.23
N LYS A 11 12.71 -19.21 -4.50
CA LYS A 11 13.63 -20.16 -3.88
C LYS A 11 12.92 -21.11 -2.92
N VAL A 12 12.00 -20.61 -2.09
CA VAL A 12 11.22 -21.44 -1.16
C VAL A 12 10.32 -22.41 -1.91
N ILE A 13 9.64 -21.97 -2.97
CA ILE A 13 8.80 -22.84 -3.82
C ILE A 13 9.65 -23.92 -4.47
N LEU A 14 10.78 -23.56 -5.05
CA LEU A 14 11.70 -24.51 -5.70
C LEU A 14 12.25 -25.53 -4.71
N ALA A 15 12.64 -25.11 -3.51
CA ALA A 15 13.10 -25.99 -2.44
C ALA A 15 12.02 -27.01 -2.05
N GLY A 16 10.75 -26.56 -1.91
CA GLY A 16 9.62 -27.45 -1.66
C GLY A 16 9.34 -28.46 -2.76
N LEU A 17 9.72 -28.14 -4.00
CA LEU A 17 9.62 -29.02 -5.17
C LEU A 17 10.87 -29.87 -5.42
N ASN A 18 11.89 -29.79 -4.57
CA ASN A 18 13.19 -30.41 -4.79
C ASN A 18 13.84 -29.98 -6.12
N ARG A 19 13.70 -28.71 -6.47
CA ARG A 19 14.21 -28.09 -7.71
C ARG A 19 15.14 -26.95 -7.37
N ASN A 20 15.97 -26.59 -8.34
CA ASN A 20 16.84 -25.41 -8.30
C ASN A 20 16.86 -24.74 -9.67
N LEU A 21 17.07 -23.43 -9.70
CA LEU A 21 17.33 -22.65 -10.90
C LEU A 21 18.72 -22.04 -10.82
N PRO A 22 19.50 -22.03 -11.91
CA PRO A 22 20.70 -21.20 -11.99
C PRO A 22 20.40 -19.73 -11.69
N SER A 23 21.38 -19.01 -11.13
CA SER A 23 21.17 -17.61 -10.75
C SER A 23 20.65 -16.69 -11.88
N PRO A 24 21.13 -16.82 -13.14
CA PRO A 24 20.58 -16.02 -14.25
C PRO A 24 19.12 -16.30 -14.52
N ASP A 25 18.70 -17.58 -14.51
CA ASP A 25 17.31 -17.98 -14.76
C ASP A 25 16.39 -17.52 -13.62
N LEU A 26 16.86 -17.63 -12.37
CA LEU A 26 16.14 -17.13 -11.22
C LEU A 26 15.94 -15.60 -11.33
N ALA A 27 16.95 -14.86 -11.73
CA ALA A 27 16.85 -13.41 -11.91
C ALA A 27 15.85 -13.04 -13.02
N ALA A 28 15.91 -13.75 -14.18
CA ALA A 28 15.01 -13.52 -15.30
C ALA A 28 13.54 -13.81 -14.94
N VAL A 29 13.27 -14.93 -14.25
CA VAL A 29 11.91 -15.28 -13.80
C VAL A 29 11.42 -14.30 -12.75
N SER A 30 12.29 -13.88 -11.83
CA SER A 30 11.93 -12.88 -10.81
C SER A 30 11.55 -11.55 -11.45
N ASP A 31 12.35 -11.04 -12.37
CA ASP A 31 12.08 -9.77 -13.07
C ASP A 31 10.77 -9.81 -13.85
N ALA A 32 10.49 -10.92 -14.55
CA ALA A 32 9.24 -11.11 -15.28
C ALA A 32 8.00 -11.04 -14.35
N ILE A 33 8.08 -11.68 -13.18
CA ILE A 33 6.99 -11.64 -12.18
C ILE A 33 6.85 -10.24 -11.58
N GLU A 34 7.97 -9.60 -11.23
CA GLU A 34 8.00 -8.27 -10.63
C GLU A 34 7.41 -7.19 -11.54
N ARG A 35 7.58 -7.33 -12.86
CA ARG A 35 7.09 -6.37 -13.86
C ARG A 35 5.65 -6.60 -14.29
N MET A 36 5.04 -7.71 -13.90
CA MET A 36 3.73 -8.15 -14.41
C MET A 36 2.65 -7.06 -14.27
N GLU A 37 2.53 -6.41 -13.11
CA GLU A 37 1.51 -5.35 -12.91
C GLU A 37 1.78 -4.12 -13.78
N LEU A 38 3.06 -3.75 -13.96
CA LEU A 38 3.42 -2.63 -14.83
C LEU A 38 3.11 -2.92 -16.31
N GLU A 39 3.30 -4.16 -16.75
CA GLU A 39 3.03 -4.59 -18.12
C GLU A 39 1.54 -4.79 -18.39
N CYS A 40 0.83 -5.48 -17.50
CA CYS A 40 -0.62 -5.72 -17.61
C CYS A 40 -1.46 -4.47 -17.31
N SER A 41 -0.94 -3.51 -16.54
CA SER A 41 -1.59 -2.23 -16.24
C SER A 41 -3.03 -2.38 -15.76
N PRO A 42 -3.26 -2.73 -14.49
CA PRO A 42 -4.60 -2.87 -13.94
C PRO A 42 -5.37 -1.55 -14.05
N ASP A 43 -6.68 -1.63 -14.24
CA ASP A 43 -7.53 -0.43 -14.30
C ASP A 43 -7.48 0.36 -12.98
N LEU A 44 -7.56 1.69 -13.09
CA LEU A 44 -7.70 2.55 -11.93
C LEU A 44 -9.05 2.34 -11.25
N ALA A 45 -9.07 2.41 -9.93
CA ALA A 45 -10.33 2.44 -9.19
C ALA A 45 -11.16 3.68 -9.60
N PRO A 46 -12.50 3.52 -9.74
CA PRO A 46 -13.37 4.62 -10.14
C PRO A 46 -13.23 5.84 -9.22
N GLY A 47 -13.03 7.03 -9.79
CA GLY A 47 -12.95 8.29 -9.06
C GLY A 47 -11.65 8.54 -8.30
N VAL A 48 -10.63 7.65 -8.40
CA VAL A 48 -9.39 7.81 -7.62
C VAL A 48 -8.64 9.08 -7.97
N ARG A 49 -8.60 9.46 -9.24
CA ARG A 49 -7.92 10.70 -9.69
C ARG A 49 -8.60 11.93 -9.08
N GLU A 50 -9.90 12.04 -9.25
CA GLU A 50 -10.70 13.14 -8.72
C GLU A 50 -10.63 13.22 -7.19
N GLY A 51 -10.64 12.06 -6.52
CA GLY A 51 -10.47 11.98 -5.07
C GLY A 51 -9.10 12.49 -4.61
N LEU A 52 -8.02 12.10 -5.31
CA LEU A 52 -6.68 12.61 -5.02
C LEU A 52 -6.54 14.10 -5.32
N GLU A 53 -7.11 14.59 -6.43
CA GLU A 53 -7.15 16.03 -6.76
C GLU A 53 -7.85 16.84 -5.67
N ALA A 54 -8.95 16.33 -5.11
CA ALA A 54 -9.73 17.02 -4.09
C ALA A 54 -8.97 17.22 -2.76
N ILE A 55 -8.04 16.31 -2.43
CA ILE A 55 -7.28 16.34 -1.17
C ILE A 55 -5.83 16.83 -1.35
N HIS A 56 -5.32 16.84 -2.59
CA HIS A 56 -3.96 17.31 -2.88
C HIS A 56 -3.77 18.78 -2.46
N GLY A 57 -2.68 19.05 -1.75
CA GLY A 57 -2.39 20.39 -1.22
C GLY A 57 -3.13 20.75 0.09
N LYS A 58 -4.16 19.98 0.49
CA LYS A 58 -4.79 20.10 1.80
C LYS A 58 -4.06 19.23 2.84
N TYR A 59 -3.64 18.05 2.44
CA TYR A 59 -2.95 17.07 3.27
C TYR A 59 -1.59 16.71 2.68
N LYS A 60 -0.68 16.23 3.54
CA LYS A 60 0.51 15.51 3.12
C LYS A 60 0.13 14.07 2.77
N LEU A 61 0.49 13.62 1.57
CA LEU A 61 0.07 12.32 1.07
C LEU A 61 1.26 11.36 0.99
N ALA A 62 1.09 10.15 1.54
CA ALA A 62 2.07 9.07 1.41
C ALA A 62 1.44 7.80 0.87
N VAL A 63 2.20 7.04 0.09
CA VAL A 63 1.85 5.67 -0.27
C VAL A 63 2.46 4.73 0.76
N VAL A 64 1.65 3.85 1.37
CA VAL A 64 2.10 2.76 2.25
C VAL A 64 1.58 1.44 1.69
N SER A 65 2.43 0.67 1.03
CA SER A 65 1.99 -0.52 0.28
C SER A 65 2.82 -1.76 0.59
N ASP A 66 2.12 -2.90 0.67
CA ASP A 66 2.74 -4.22 0.67
C ASP A 66 3.15 -4.59 -0.75
N ALA A 67 4.46 -4.65 -1.01
CA ALA A 67 5.06 -5.06 -2.26
C ALA A 67 5.22 -6.59 -2.28
N ILE A 68 4.13 -7.32 -2.61
CA ILE A 68 4.12 -8.79 -2.51
C ILE A 68 4.88 -9.44 -3.67
N PHE A 69 4.59 -9.05 -4.90
CA PHE A 69 5.25 -9.52 -6.13
C PHE A 69 5.88 -8.36 -6.89
N THR A 70 5.19 -7.23 -6.98
CA THR A 70 5.65 -6.01 -7.64
C THR A 70 6.39 -5.14 -6.62
N PRO A 71 7.72 -4.99 -6.72
CA PRO A 71 8.49 -4.18 -5.79
C PRO A 71 8.22 -2.68 -5.95
N GLY A 72 8.58 -1.89 -4.93
CA GLY A 72 8.34 -0.45 -4.87
C GLY A 72 8.83 0.31 -6.11
N LYS A 73 9.94 -0.11 -6.72
CA LYS A 73 10.45 0.48 -7.98
C LYS A 73 9.43 0.43 -9.12
N TYR A 74 8.71 -0.69 -9.29
CA TYR A 74 7.71 -0.84 -10.35
C TYR A 74 6.34 -0.29 -9.96
N LEU A 75 6.01 -0.28 -8.66
CA LEU A 75 4.81 0.41 -8.17
C LEU A 75 4.92 1.93 -8.40
N ARG A 76 6.10 2.53 -8.20
CA ARG A 76 6.34 3.94 -8.58
C ARG A 76 6.18 4.17 -10.07
N ALA A 77 6.77 3.31 -10.91
CA ALA A 77 6.63 3.40 -12.36
C ALA A 77 5.16 3.25 -12.82
N LEU A 78 4.37 2.42 -12.12
CA LEU A 78 2.94 2.29 -12.37
C LEU A 78 2.18 3.57 -12.01
N LEU A 79 2.48 4.20 -10.88
CA LEU A 79 1.92 5.50 -10.50
C LEU A 79 2.29 6.60 -11.51
N GLU A 80 3.53 6.62 -12.00
CA GLU A 80 3.97 7.54 -13.05
C GLU A 80 3.18 7.31 -14.35
N LYS A 81 3.02 6.05 -14.78
CA LYS A 81 2.26 5.66 -15.97
C LYS A 81 0.82 6.17 -15.93
N TYR A 82 0.19 6.17 -14.76
CA TYR A 82 -1.15 6.69 -14.54
C TYR A 82 -1.20 8.19 -14.20
N HIS A 83 -0.06 8.88 -14.18
CA HIS A 83 0.06 10.28 -13.77
C HIS A 83 -0.49 10.54 -12.34
N LEU A 84 -0.28 9.59 -11.43
CA LEU A 84 -0.67 9.69 -10.04
C LEU A 84 0.51 9.94 -9.09
N TYR A 85 1.75 9.73 -9.55
CA TYR A 85 2.94 9.83 -8.73
C TYR A 85 3.10 11.20 -8.06
N SER A 86 2.81 12.28 -8.79
CA SER A 86 2.97 13.67 -8.32
C SER A 86 2.00 14.11 -7.23
N TYR A 87 0.96 13.32 -6.93
CA TYR A 87 0.06 13.61 -5.80
C TYR A 87 0.68 13.27 -4.45
N PHE A 88 1.72 12.42 -4.42
CA PHE A 88 2.29 11.88 -3.18
C PHE A 88 3.64 12.53 -2.85
N ASP A 89 3.80 12.92 -1.59
CA ASP A 89 5.03 13.52 -1.04
C ASP A 89 6.02 12.44 -0.57
N PHE A 90 5.55 11.22 -0.21
CA PHE A 90 6.40 10.15 0.35
C PHE A 90 5.90 8.75 -0.03
N PHE A 91 6.82 7.77 -0.03
CA PHE A 91 6.53 6.39 -0.43
C PHE A 91 7.20 5.39 0.52
N VAL A 92 6.40 4.49 1.07
CA VAL A 92 6.83 3.38 1.93
C VAL A 92 6.37 2.07 1.29
N PHE A 93 7.32 1.26 0.87
CA PHE A 93 7.05 -0.08 0.30
C PHE A 93 7.67 -1.15 1.18
N SER A 94 6.94 -2.25 1.39
CA SER A 94 7.34 -3.30 2.31
C SER A 94 8.64 -4.02 1.92
N ASP A 95 8.98 -4.07 0.64
CA ASP A 95 10.24 -4.62 0.15
C ASP A 95 11.47 -3.74 0.49
N GLU A 96 11.26 -2.45 0.68
CA GLU A 96 12.29 -1.47 1.04
C GLU A 96 12.47 -1.37 2.56
N ILE A 97 11.38 -1.55 3.34
CA ILE A 97 11.39 -1.53 4.81
C ILE A 97 11.72 -2.91 5.40
N GLY A 98 11.48 -4.00 4.65
CA GLY A 98 11.67 -5.36 5.13
C GLY A 98 10.49 -5.94 5.92
N HIS A 99 9.44 -5.16 6.15
CA HIS A 99 8.24 -5.55 6.88
C HIS A 99 6.98 -5.21 6.09
N SER A 100 5.93 -6.06 6.21
CA SER A 100 4.60 -5.83 5.62
C SER A 100 3.62 -5.34 6.68
N LYS A 101 2.58 -4.59 6.26
CA LYS A 101 1.43 -4.28 7.12
C LYS A 101 0.85 -5.56 7.73
N PRO A 102 0.42 -5.55 8.98
CA PRO A 102 0.24 -4.40 9.88
C PRO A 102 1.46 -4.04 10.75
N HIS A 103 2.70 -4.35 10.34
CA HIS A 103 3.87 -4.03 11.14
C HIS A 103 3.99 -2.51 11.39
N PRO A 104 4.25 -2.05 12.64
CA PRO A 104 4.31 -0.63 13.00
C PRO A 104 5.25 0.22 12.16
N SER A 105 6.42 -0.32 11.81
CA SER A 105 7.48 0.44 11.12
C SER A 105 7.05 1.13 9.83
N LEU A 106 6.01 0.61 9.12
CA LEU A 106 5.53 1.25 7.90
C LEU A 106 4.82 2.57 8.20
N PHE A 107 4.06 2.64 9.29
CA PHE A 107 3.34 3.84 9.72
C PHE A 107 4.27 4.81 10.44
N GLU A 108 5.14 4.29 11.31
CA GLU A 108 6.18 5.06 12.01
C GLU A 108 7.12 5.76 11.04
N SER A 109 7.49 5.12 9.91
CA SER A 109 8.30 5.75 8.85
C SER A 109 7.61 6.97 8.23
N VAL A 110 6.29 6.96 8.11
CA VAL A 110 5.52 8.12 7.61
C VAL A 110 5.53 9.24 8.65
N ALA A 111 5.29 8.91 9.92
CA ALA A 111 5.32 9.87 11.03
C ALA A 111 6.70 10.55 11.12
N GLU A 112 7.76 9.77 11.10
CA GLU A 112 9.14 10.25 11.13
C GLU A 112 9.45 11.18 9.95
N HIS A 113 9.07 10.77 8.73
CA HIS A 113 9.34 11.56 7.51
C HIS A 113 8.69 12.94 7.54
N PHE A 114 7.43 13.02 8.01
CA PHE A 114 6.70 14.30 8.09
C PHE A 114 6.89 15.05 9.40
N GLY A 115 7.56 14.46 10.39
CA GLY A 115 7.78 15.08 11.71
C GLY A 115 6.49 15.24 12.49
N VAL A 116 5.56 14.27 12.41
CA VAL A 116 4.26 14.25 13.09
C VAL A 116 4.15 13.03 14.01
N GLU A 117 3.16 13.02 14.92
CA GLU A 117 2.83 11.83 15.69
C GLU A 117 1.98 10.86 14.86
N CYS A 118 2.06 9.55 15.17
CA CYS A 118 1.19 8.57 14.49
C CYS A 118 -0.30 8.89 14.62
N ALA A 119 -0.72 9.54 15.72
CA ALA A 119 -2.09 9.98 15.95
C ALA A 119 -2.60 11.02 14.91
N ASP A 120 -1.67 11.72 14.25
CA ASP A 120 -2.00 12.68 13.19
C ASP A 120 -2.17 12.03 11.81
N ILE A 121 -1.91 10.73 11.72
CA ILE A 121 -2.02 9.97 10.46
C ILE A 121 -3.41 9.36 10.33
N VAL A 122 -3.97 9.46 9.11
CA VAL A 122 -5.12 8.68 8.66
C VAL A 122 -4.66 7.75 7.55
N HIS A 123 -4.67 6.44 7.81
CA HIS A 123 -4.37 5.44 6.78
C HIS A 123 -5.66 5.02 6.07
N ILE A 124 -5.60 4.88 4.75
CA ILE A 124 -6.73 4.55 3.89
C ILE A 124 -6.40 3.29 3.11
N GLY A 125 -7.21 2.23 3.25
CA GLY A 125 -6.98 0.99 2.52
C GLY A 125 -8.15 0.01 2.59
N ASP A 126 -8.04 -1.13 1.88
CA ASP A 126 -9.15 -2.06 1.67
C ASP A 126 -9.08 -3.36 2.51
N ARG A 127 -8.00 -3.55 3.28
CA ARG A 127 -7.77 -4.77 4.08
C ARG A 127 -7.92 -4.48 5.57
N PRO A 128 -9.02 -4.87 6.24
CA PRO A 128 -9.28 -4.51 7.63
C PRO A 128 -8.12 -4.82 8.58
N HIS A 129 -7.53 -6.02 8.52
CA HIS A 129 -6.41 -6.37 9.37
C HIS A 129 -5.17 -5.48 9.14
N ASN A 130 -4.81 -5.23 7.87
CA ASN A 130 -3.61 -4.49 7.50
C ASN A 130 -3.80 -2.97 7.61
N ASP A 131 -4.95 -2.50 7.12
CA ASP A 131 -5.17 -1.07 6.85
C ASP A 131 -6.03 -0.38 7.93
N ILE A 132 -6.61 -1.15 8.86
CA ILE A 132 -7.31 -0.63 10.02
C ILE A 132 -6.61 -1.08 11.30
N GLY A 133 -6.41 -2.38 11.47
CA GLY A 133 -5.71 -2.92 12.65
C GLY A 133 -4.27 -2.44 12.77
N GLY A 134 -3.54 -2.32 11.66
CA GLY A 134 -2.16 -1.82 11.64
C GLY A 134 -2.02 -0.38 12.13
N PRO A 135 -2.69 0.60 11.52
CA PRO A 135 -2.66 1.99 11.99
C PRO A 135 -3.18 2.14 13.43
N HIS A 136 -4.26 1.46 13.82
CA HIS A 136 -4.75 1.50 15.20
C HIS A 136 -3.70 1.04 16.23
N ALA A 137 -2.87 0.04 15.88
CA ALA A 137 -1.83 -0.46 16.78
C ALA A 137 -0.74 0.60 17.11
N VAL A 138 -0.61 1.64 16.29
CA VAL A 138 0.33 2.76 16.52
C VAL A 138 -0.40 4.06 16.91
N GLY A 139 -1.71 4.02 17.14
CA GLY A 139 -2.53 5.18 17.51
C GLY A 139 -2.99 6.05 16.32
N ALA A 140 -2.70 5.64 15.09
CA ALA A 140 -3.21 6.27 13.87
C ALA A 140 -4.67 5.87 13.60
N ARG A 141 -5.38 6.64 12.77
CA ARG A 141 -6.76 6.32 12.35
C ARG A 141 -6.78 5.52 11.04
N GLY A 142 -7.83 4.71 10.88
CA GLY A 142 -8.02 3.86 9.72
C GLY A 142 -9.36 4.12 8.99
N VAL A 143 -9.29 4.42 7.69
CA VAL A 143 -10.45 4.54 6.79
C VAL A 143 -10.50 3.32 5.89
N LEU A 144 -11.61 2.58 5.94
CA LEU A 144 -11.82 1.41 5.08
C LEU A 144 -12.32 1.83 3.70
N LEU A 145 -11.55 1.50 2.66
CA LEU A 145 -11.99 1.64 1.27
C LEU A 145 -12.84 0.44 0.85
N THR A 146 -14.05 0.69 0.37
CA THR A 146 -14.96 -0.34 -0.17
C THR A 146 -15.31 -0.12 -1.64
N VAL A 147 -14.64 0.82 -2.31
CA VAL A 147 -14.90 1.21 -3.72
C VAL A 147 -14.81 0.04 -4.69
N VAL A 148 -13.79 -0.81 -4.53
CA VAL A 148 -13.56 -1.96 -5.42
C VAL A 148 -14.07 -3.25 -4.79
N LYS A 149 -13.87 -3.42 -3.47
CA LYS A 149 -14.22 -4.65 -2.76
C LYS A 149 -14.60 -4.36 -1.32
N ASN A 150 -15.76 -4.87 -0.92
CA ASN A 150 -16.17 -4.91 0.49
C ASN A 150 -15.67 -6.22 1.12
N ARG A 151 -14.90 -6.13 2.21
CA ARG A 151 -14.34 -7.27 2.94
C ARG A 151 -14.96 -7.38 4.33
N PRO A 152 -15.04 -8.60 4.92
CA PRO A 152 -15.40 -8.76 6.33
C PRO A 152 -14.44 -7.98 7.24
N LEU A 153 -14.96 -7.35 8.27
CA LEU A 153 -14.17 -6.50 9.18
C LEU A 153 -13.24 -7.31 10.10
N ASP A 154 -13.55 -8.57 10.36
CA ASP A 154 -12.77 -9.50 11.18
C ASP A 154 -12.33 -8.92 12.55
N GLY A 155 -13.24 -8.13 13.16
CA GLY A 155 -12.99 -7.48 14.45
C GLY A 155 -12.28 -6.12 14.39
N HIS A 156 -11.94 -5.62 13.20
CA HIS A 156 -11.27 -4.33 13.00
C HIS A 156 -12.29 -3.26 12.57
N ALA A 157 -12.85 -2.51 13.53
CA ALA A 157 -13.79 -1.42 13.24
C ALA A 157 -13.03 -0.19 12.70
N PRO A 158 -13.33 0.31 11.47
CA PRO A 158 -12.70 1.51 10.94
C PRO A 158 -13.26 2.78 11.60
N ASP A 159 -12.47 3.87 11.61
CA ASP A 159 -12.91 5.18 12.07
C ASP A 159 -13.91 5.81 11.08
N ALA A 160 -13.76 5.51 9.79
CA ALA A 160 -14.71 5.85 8.74
C ALA A 160 -14.65 4.85 7.58
N VAL A 161 -15.67 4.88 6.71
CA VAL A 161 -15.73 4.08 5.48
C VAL A 161 -15.84 5.01 4.28
N CYS A 162 -15.01 4.76 3.27
CA CYS A 162 -15.06 5.44 1.99
C CYS A 162 -15.51 4.45 0.89
N ASP A 163 -16.75 4.58 0.46
CA ASP A 163 -17.36 3.74 -0.59
C ASP A 163 -17.27 4.36 -2.00
N ASN A 164 -16.78 5.61 -2.07
CA ASN A 164 -16.62 6.37 -3.30
C ASN A 164 -15.49 7.38 -3.15
N TYR A 165 -14.48 7.31 -4.01
CA TYR A 165 -13.36 8.25 -3.98
C TYR A 165 -13.77 9.71 -4.13
N LEU A 166 -14.90 10.01 -4.80
CA LEU A 166 -15.41 11.39 -4.91
C LEU A 166 -15.83 12.00 -3.56
N LYS A 167 -16.03 11.17 -2.54
CA LYS A 167 -16.34 11.60 -1.16
C LYS A 167 -15.12 11.61 -0.24
N LEU A 168 -13.93 11.33 -0.75
CA LEU A 168 -12.73 11.17 0.08
C LEU A 168 -12.44 12.42 0.92
N ASP A 169 -12.57 13.61 0.34
CA ASP A 169 -12.39 14.89 1.05
C ASP A 169 -13.39 15.06 2.21
N GLU A 170 -14.66 14.75 1.99
CA GLU A 170 -15.71 14.80 3.03
C GLU A 170 -15.45 13.79 4.16
N VAL A 171 -15.01 12.57 3.79
CA VAL A 171 -14.67 11.53 4.77
C VAL A 171 -13.50 11.97 5.65
N LEU A 172 -12.44 12.52 5.05
CA LEU A 172 -11.28 13.01 5.81
C LEU A 172 -11.65 14.19 6.69
N ALA A 173 -12.39 15.17 6.17
CA ALA A 173 -12.87 16.33 6.96
C ALA A 173 -13.72 15.91 8.17
N SER A 174 -14.46 14.81 8.10
CA SER A 174 -15.24 14.29 9.24
C SER A 174 -14.38 13.77 10.38
N LEU A 175 -13.10 13.46 10.12
CA LEU A 175 -12.13 12.99 11.09
C LEU A 175 -11.25 14.11 11.67
N GLU A 176 -11.30 15.32 11.11
CA GLU A 176 -10.63 16.49 11.68
C GLU A 176 -11.36 16.95 12.95
N ARG A 177 -10.76 16.75 14.11
CA ARG A 177 -11.26 17.22 15.40
C ARG A 177 -10.16 17.84 16.24
#